data_60f42d2b55ebe7a8f70ccac19414730f
#
_entry.id   60f42d2b55ebe7a8f70ccac19414730f
#
_cell.length_a   1.000
_cell.length_b   1.000
_cell.length_c   1.000
_cell.angle_alpha   90.00
_cell.angle_beta   90.00
_cell.angle_gamma   90.00
#
_symmetry.space_group_name_H-M   'P 1'
#
loop_
_entity.id
_entity.type
_entity.pdbx_description
1 polymer ?
#
loop_
_entity_poly.entity_id
_entity_poly.type
_entity_poly.pdbx_seq_one_letter_code
_entity_poly.pdbx_strand_id
1 'polypeptide(L)'
;AHNMTINNGRVPNAAELKAWNTDVMAGYVYQNDPSALGMPEGSGSVEEGEELYEAQCVMCHGDFGSGGGGYPALSKGNAQEGFETLTNNRWKDPEAEGPTRVFGSFWPQASTMWWYIRDGMPHPFSKSLTADETYALTAYMFNINEMSIDGEEVDEEYVLDREKFIKAVMPNENGFESIIQD
;
A
#
# COMPACT_ATOMS: atom_id res chain seq x y z
N ALA A 1 -47.60 6.98 15.16
CA ALA A 1 -46.22 6.67 14.78
C ALA A 1 -45.37 7.90 15.05
N HIS A 2 -44.52 7.89 16.09
CA HIS A 2 -43.55 8.96 16.33
C HIS A 2 -42.42 8.78 15.30
N ASN A 3 -42.35 9.70 14.32
CA ASN A 3 -41.17 9.87 13.50
C ASN A 3 -40.08 10.45 14.40
N MET A 4 -39.27 9.57 15.00
CA MET A 4 -38.01 10.00 15.58
C MET A 4 -37.05 10.31 14.44
N THR A 5 -36.90 11.56 14.09
CA THR A 5 -35.82 12.06 13.27
C THR A 5 -34.56 11.98 14.14
N ILE A 6 -33.81 10.90 14.01
CA ILE A 6 -32.53 10.78 14.68
C ILE A 6 -31.57 11.71 13.93
N ASN A 7 -31.31 12.85 14.51
CA ASN A 7 -30.42 13.86 13.96
C ASN A 7 -28.98 13.47 14.35
N ASN A 8 -28.46 12.44 13.71
CA ASN A 8 -27.11 11.92 13.96
C ASN A 8 -26.09 12.71 13.15
N GLY A 9 -25.51 13.71 13.79
CA GLY A 9 -24.42 14.47 13.19
C GLY A 9 -24.85 15.65 12.32
N ARG A 10 -23.89 16.26 11.70
CA ARG A 10 -24.04 17.39 10.76
C ARG A 10 -23.29 17.11 9.46
N VAL A 11 -23.60 17.84 8.43
CA VAL A 11 -22.79 17.81 7.20
C VAL A 11 -21.40 18.35 7.52
N PRO A 12 -20.32 17.62 7.19
CA PRO A 12 -18.96 18.09 7.43
C PRO A 12 -18.66 19.33 6.57
N ASN A 13 -17.85 20.23 7.09
CA ASN A 13 -17.37 21.37 6.32
C ASN A 13 -16.20 20.98 5.40
N ALA A 14 -15.81 21.87 4.48
CA ALA A 14 -14.77 21.59 3.49
C ALA A 14 -13.40 21.28 4.11
N ALA A 15 -13.06 21.90 5.25
CA ALA A 15 -11.79 21.63 5.94
C ALA A 15 -11.80 20.24 6.59
N GLU A 16 -12.92 19.85 7.15
CA GLU A 16 -13.09 18.50 7.70
C GLU A 16 -13.06 17.44 6.60
N LEU A 17 -13.76 17.68 5.48
CA LEU A 17 -13.69 16.78 4.33
C LEU A 17 -12.26 16.62 3.84
N LYS A 18 -11.52 17.72 3.70
CA LYS A 18 -10.11 17.67 3.29
C LYS A 18 -9.23 16.89 4.27
N ALA A 19 -9.46 17.06 5.57
CA ALA A 19 -8.68 16.38 6.61
C ALA A 19 -9.00 14.88 6.71
N TRP A 20 -10.23 14.50 6.38
CA TRP A 20 -10.72 13.13 6.50
C TRP A 20 -10.81 12.39 5.17
N ASN A 21 -10.54 13.09 4.06
CA ASN A 21 -10.48 12.45 2.75
C ASN A 21 -9.21 11.60 2.66
N THR A 22 -9.39 10.32 2.92
CA THR A 22 -8.35 9.29 2.85
C THR A 22 -8.46 8.47 1.56
N ASP A 23 -9.24 8.95 0.61
CA ASP A 23 -9.45 8.26 -0.65
C ASP A 23 -8.20 8.36 -1.52
N VAL A 24 -7.45 7.28 -1.54
CA VAL A 24 -6.18 7.14 -2.27
C VAL A 24 -6.31 6.17 -3.44
N MET A 25 -7.52 5.78 -3.80
CA MET A 25 -7.71 4.82 -4.89
C MET A 25 -7.35 5.47 -6.22
N ALA A 26 -6.22 5.03 -6.76
CA ALA A 26 -5.82 5.37 -8.10
C ALA A 26 -6.83 4.80 -9.11
N GLY A 27 -7.38 5.65 -9.95
CA GLY A 27 -8.19 5.26 -11.10
C GLY A 27 -9.61 4.79 -10.82
N TYR A 28 -10.01 4.61 -9.58
CA TYR A 28 -11.37 4.19 -9.29
C TYR A 28 -12.27 5.40 -8.98
N VAL A 29 -13.26 5.62 -9.83
CA VAL A 29 -14.53 6.29 -9.56
C VAL A 29 -14.61 7.78 -9.80
N TYR A 30 -13.57 8.54 -9.58
CA TYR A 30 -13.70 9.99 -9.76
C TYR A 30 -13.30 10.45 -11.17
N GLN A 31 -13.65 9.64 -12.17
CA GLN A 31 -13.48 9.99 -13.58
C GLN A 31 -14.12 11.32 -13.96
N ASN A 32 -14.96 11.88 -13.08
CA ASN A 32 -15.64 13.15 -13.28
C ASN A 32 -15.19 14.26 -12.31
N ASP A 33 -14.28 13.99 -11.38
CA ASP A 33 -13.73 14.99 -10.46
C ASP A 33 -12.22 14.80 -10.28
N PRO A 34 -11.41 15.46 -11.10
CA PRO A 34 -9.94 15.40 -10.98
C PRO A 34 -9.42 15.93 -9.63
N SER A 35 -10.23 16.70 -8.88
CA SER A 35 -9.86 17.20 -7.56
C SER A 35 -10.01 16.15 -6.46
N ALA A 36 -10.72 15.08 -6.72
CA ALA A 36 -10.99 13.99 -5.78
C ALA A 36 -9.90 12.90 -5.76
N LEU A 37 -8.82 13.06 -6.51
CA LEU A 37 -7.66 12.18 -6.40
C LEU A 37 -7.02 12.41 -5.02
N GLY A 38 -7.37 11.56 -4.07
CA GLY A 38 -6.94 11.68 -2.67
C GLY A 38 -5.44 11.53 -2.44
N MET A 39 -4.69 11.10 -3.45
CA MET A 39 -3.23 11.07 -3.42
C MET A 39 -2.67 12.43 -3.78
N PRO A 40 -1.94 13.08 -2.87
CA PRO A 40 -1.27 14.34 -3.19
C PRO A 40 -0.16 14.14 -4.21
N GLU A 41 0.20 15.22 -4.90
CA GLU A 41 1.43 15.27 -5.68
C GLU A 41 2.63 15.06 -4.77
N GLY A 42 3.66 14.40 -5.29
CA GLY A 42 4.91 14.13 -4.60
C GLY A 42 5.73 13.10 -5.38
N SER A 43 6.97 12.95 -4.97
CA SER A 43 7.90 11.97 -5.52
C SER A 43 8.94 11.56 -4.48
N GLY A 44 9.48 10.35 -4.60
CA GLY A 44 10.58 9.89 -3.76
C GLY A 44 11.30 8.72 -4.41
N SER A 45 12.60 8.63 -4.16
CA SER A 45 13.45 7.56 -4.66
C SER A 45 13.45 6.34 -3.72
N VAL A 46 13.89 5.20 -4.26
CA VAL A 46 14.14 3.99 -3.45
C VAL A 46 15.21 4.27 -2.40
N GLU A 47 16.31 4.97 -2.75
CA GLU A 47 17.38 5.32 -1.83
C GLU A 47 16.87 6.16 -0.65
N GLU A 48 16.08 7.22 -0.90
CA GLU A 48 15.46 8.02 0.16
C GLU A 48 14.51 7.19 1.02
N GLY A 49 13.78 6.26 0.41
CA GLY A 49 12.89 5.33 1.09
C GLY A 49 13.62 4.35 1.99
N GLU A 50 14.78 3.86 1.57
CA GLU A 50 15.66 3.01 2.37
C GLU A 50 16.19 3.74 3.59
N GLU A 51 16.73 4.96 3.42
CA GLU A 51 17.20 5.80 4.52
C GLU A 51 16.11 6.07 5.56
N LEU A 52 14.90 6.40 5.10
CA LEU A 52 13.74 6.62 5.97
C LEU A 52 13.31 5.33 6.68
N TYR A 53 13.34 4.21 5.96
CA TYR A 53 13.00 2.91 6.52
C TYR A 53 13.96 2.50 7.64
N GLU A 54 15.25 2.62 7.41
CA GLU A 54 16.27 2.33 8.41
C GLU A 54 16.15 3.25 9.64
N ALA A 55 15.83 4.52 9.43
CA ALA A 55 15.69 5.46 10.51
C ALA A 55 14.45 5.26 11.39
N GLN A 56 13.32 4.80 10.81
CA GLN A 56 12.03 4.87 11.48
C GLN A 56 11.25 3.55 11.52
N CYS A 57 11.59 2.57 10.69
CA CYS A 57 10.77 1.37 10.46
C CYS A 57 11.45 0.06 10.86
N VAL A 58 12.77 -0.04 10.65
CA VAL A 58 13.56 -1.27 10.81
C VAL A 58 13.44 -1.85 12.22
N MET A 59 13.34 -1.01 13.25
CA MET A 59 13.25 -1.47 14.64
C MET A 59 12.05 -2.39 14.88
N CYS A 60 10.96 -2.18 14.17
CA CYS A 60 9.75 -3.00 14.28
C CYS A 60 9.65 -4.02 13.14
N HIS A 61 9.99 -3.63 11.91
CA HIS A 61 9.75 -4.43 10.72
C HIS A 61 10.97 -5.25 10.26
N GLY A 62 12.11 -5.13 10.94
CA GLY A 62 13.34 -5.85 10.61
C GLY A 62 14.03 -5.37 9.34
N ASP A 63 15.27 -5.79 9.14
CA ASP A 63 16.04 -5.46 7.95
C ASP A 63 15.30 -5.95 6.70
N PHE A 64 15.23 -5.11 5.68
CA PHE A 64 14.55 -5.41 4.42
C PHE A 64 13.08 -5.87 4.57
N GLY A 65 12.41 -5.45 5.63
CA GLY A 65 11.02 -5.83 5.86
C GLY A 65 10.82 -7.30 6.27
N SER A 66 11.83 -7.96 6.81
CA SER A 66 11.77 -9.37 7.21
C SER A 66 10.85 -9.66 8.39
N GLY A 67 10.38 -8.60 9.07
CA GLY A 67 9.56 -8.72 10.28
C GLY A 67 10.40 -8.92 11.54
N GLY A 68 9.77 -8.94 12.67
CA GLY A 68 10.43 -9.19 13.97
C GLY A 68 9.58 -8.76 15.15
N GLY A 69 9.93 -9.29 16.35
CA GLY A 69 9.37 -8.80 17.61
C GLY A 69 7.84 -8.78 17.75
N GLY A 70 7.10 -9.55 16.94
CA GLY A 70 5.64 -9.56 16.93
C GLY A 70 5.01 -8.76 15.79
N TYR A 71 5.84 -8.16 14.92
CA TYR A 71 5.40 -7.46 13.71
C TYR A 71 5.55 -8.38 12.50
N PRO A 72 4.56 -8.44 11.60
CA PRO A 72 4.62 -9.29 10.42
C PRO A 72 5.67 -8.79 9.43
N ALA A 73 6.19 -9.70 8.62
CA ALA A 73 7.07 -9.36 7.50
C ALA A 73 6.32 -8.47 6.48
N LEU A 74 7.04 -7.52 5.90
CA LEU A 74 6.57 -6.64 4.83
C LEU A 74 7.08 -7.11 3.46
N SER A 75 8.14 -7.93 3.47
CA SER A 75 8.74 -8.57 2.30
C SER A 75 9.15 -10.00 2.65
N LYS A 76 9.63 -10.74 1.67
CA LYS A 76 10.27 -12.04 1.93
C LYS A 76 11.67 -11.92 2.56
N GLY A 77 12.16 -10.70 2.81
CA GLY A 77 13.54 -10.46 3.19
C GLY A 77 14.49 -10.88 2.04
N ASN A 78 15.71 -11.31 2.37
CA ASN A 78 16.66 -11.84 1.38
C ASN A 78 16.30 -13.23 0.83
N ALA A 79 15.06 -13.68 0.95
CA ALA A 79 14.63 -14.95 0.38
C ALA A 79 14.53 -14.82 -1.14
N GLN A 80 15.56 -15.26 -1.83
CA GLN A 80 15.78 -15.15 -3.27
C GLN A 80 14.89 -16.04 -4.15
N GLU A 81 13.82 -16.59 -3.63
CA GLU A 81 12.94 -17.44 -4.42
C GLU A 81 11.65 -16.67 -4.74
N GLY A 82 11.42 -16.54 -6.04
CA GLY A 82 10.40 -15.72 -6.67
C GLY A 82 9.06 -15.63 -5.94
N PHE A 83 8.42 -14.48 -6.06
CA PHE A 83 7.06 -14.30 -5.60
C PHE A 83 6.15 -15.30 -6.31
N GLU A 84 5.83 -16.39 -5.66
CA GLU A 84 4.64 -17.13 -6.03
C GLU A 84 3.45 -16.25 -5.63
N THR A 85 2.82 -15.66 -6.63
CA THR A 85 1.51 -15.05 -6.46
C THR A 85 0.57 -16.05 -5.78
N LEU A 86 -0.40 -15.56 -5.02
CA LEU A 86 -1.43 -16.38 -4.35
C LEU A 86 -2.38 -17.14 -5.33
N THR A 87 -1.89 -17.54 -6.46
CA THR A 87 -2.57 -18.55 -7.32
C THR A 87 -2.71 -19.88 -6.60
N ASN A 88 -2.03 -20.04 -5.48
CA ASN A 88 -2.22 -21.22 -4.66
C ASN A 88 -3.53 -21.11 -3.88
N ASN A 89 -4.50 -21.88 -4.32
CA ASN A 89 -5.81 -22.05 -3.74
C ASN A 89 -5.74 -22.61 -2.31
N ARG A 90 -5.27 -21.82 -1.36
CA ARG A 90 -5.37 -22.15 0.07
C ARG A 90 -6.81 -22.40 0.51
N TRP A 91 -7.77 -22.01 -0.30
CA TRP A 91 -9.19 -22.34 -0.17
C TRP A 91 -9.50 -23.81 -0.46
N LYS A 92 -8.76 -24.42 -1.38
CA LYS A 92 -8.95 -25.82 -1.78
C LYS A 92 -8.09 -26.76 -0.93
N ASP A 93 -7.00 -26.24 -0.36
CA ASP A 93 -6.13 -27.00 0.53
C ASP A 93 -5.67 -26.10 1.71
N PRO A 94 -6.40 -26.12 2.84
CA PRO A 94 -6.05 -25.36 4.04
C PRO A 94 -4.71 -25.77 4.66
N GLU A 95 -4.21 -26.95 4.34
CA GLU A 95 -2.94 -27.50 4.83
C GLU A 95 -1.76 -27.12 3.93
N ALA A 96 -2.02 -26.59 2.71
CA ALA A 96 -0.96 -26.17 1.81
C ALA A 96 -0.14 -25.02 2.43
N GLU A 97 1.16 -25.18 2.45
CA GLU A 97 2.09 -24.09 2.74
C GLU A 97 1.98 -23.08 1.58
N GLY A 98 1.18 -22.05 1.81
CA GLY A 98 1.08 -20.94 0.85
C GLY A 98 2.25 -19.98 0.96
N PRO A 99 2.45 -19.13 -0.06
CA PRO A 99 3.49 -18.10 0.00
C PRO A 99 3.30 -17.18 1.20
N THR A 100 4.39 -16.61 1.68
CA THR A 100 4.34 -15.61 2.75
C THR A 100 3.42 -14.46 2.37
N ARG A 101 2.50 -14.12 3.25
CA ARG A 101 1.53 -13.04 3.02
C ARG A 101 2.17 -11.70 3.32
N VAL A 102 2.88 -11.17 2.35
CA VAL A 102 3.49 -9.85 2.39
C VAL A 102 2.81 -8.92 1.40
N PHE A 103 3.18 -7.65 1.40
CA PHE A 103 2.61 -6.66 0.49
C PHE A 103 2.61 -7.15 -0.97
N GLY A 104 3.79 -7.52 -1.51
CA GLY A 104 3.94 -7.89 -2.91
C GLY A 104 3.18 -9.15 -3.34
N SER A 105 2.88 -10.06 -2.41
CA SER A 105 2.24 -11.34 -2.74
C SER A 105 0.74 -11.39 -2.41
N PHE A 106 0.26 -10.52 -1.52
CA PHE A 106 -1.09 -10.67 -0.97
C PHE A 106 -2.02 -9.48 -1.19
N TRP A 107 -1.49 -8.26 -1.19
CA TRP A 107 -2.33 -7.07 -1.28
C TRP A 107 -2.83 -6.84 -2.71
N PRO A 108 -4.13 -6.61 -2.90
CA PRO A 108 -4.71 -6.46 -4.23
C PRO A 108 -4.53 -5.05 -4.80
N GLN A 109 -4.21 -4.07 -3.98
CA GLN A 109 -4.13 -2.67 -4.40
C GLN A 109 -2.92 -1.96 -3.79
N ALA A 110 -2.08 -1.39 -4.63
CA ALA A 110 -0.91 -0.62 -4.23
C ALA A 110 -1.28 0.62 -3.41
N SER A 111 -2.37 1.29 -3.75
CA SER A 111 -2.87 2.47 -3.06
C SER A 111 -3.17 2.23 -1.59
N THR A 112 -3.57 1.02 -1.22
CA THR A 112 -3.80 0.65 0.18
C THR A 112 -2.50 0.74 1.00
N MET A 113 -1.35 0.34 0.42
CA MET A 113 -0.07 0.46 1.11
C MET A 113 0.35 1.91 1.29
N TRP A 114 0.27 2.71 0.24
CA TRP A 114 0.60 4.13 0.31
C TRP A 114 -0.20 4.85 1.41
N TRP A 115 -1.52 4.59 1.43
CA TRP A 115 -2.41 5.13 2.46
C TRP A 115 -2.02 4.63 3.85
N TYR A 116 -1.72 3.34 3.99
CA TYR A 116 -1.37 2.75 5.29
C TYR A 116 -0.06 3.33 5.84
N ILE A 117 0.94 3.53 4.98
CA ILE A 117 2.19 4.17 5.36
C ILE A 117 1.91 5.59 5.84
N ARG A 118 1.19 6.39 5.07
CA ARG A 118 0.94 7.78 5.39
C ARG A 118 0.08 7.97 6.65
N ASP A 119 -1.02 7.23 6.74
CA ASP A 119 -2.04 7.47 7.76
C ASP A 119 -1.80 6.68 9.05
N GLY A 120 -1.05 5.57 8.99
CA GLY A 120 -0.82 4.67 10.11
C GLY A 120 0.62 4.61 10.60
N MET A 121 1.60 4.97 9.75
CA MET A 121 3.02 4.83 10.06
C MET A 121 3.76 6.18 10.11
N PRO A 122 4.90 6.25 10.82
CA PRO A 122 5.39 5.32 11.82
C PRO A 122 4.53 5.36 13.09
N HIS A 123 4.16 4.20 13.62
CA HIS A 123 3.40 4.17 14.89
C HIS A 123 4.32 4.53 16.08
N PRO A 124 3.92 5.43 17.02
CA PRO A 124 2.58 6.04 17.17
C PRO A 124 2.41 7.41 16.48
N PHE A 125 3.31 7.81 15.60
CA PHE A 125 3.35 9.15 14.98
C PHE A 125 2.64 9.15 13.61
N SER A 126 1.43 8.59 13.54
CA SER A 126 0.64 8.57 12.31
C SER A 126 0.46 9.96 11.70
N LYS A 127 0.45 10.05 10.36
CA LYS A 127 0.32 11.30 9.59
C LYS A 127 1.50 12.29 9.75
N SER A 128 2.64 11.83 10.24
CA SER A 128 3.84 12.67 10.35
C SER A 128 4.62 12.76 9.04
N LEU A 129 4.48 11.76 8.16
CA LEU A 129 5.18 11.72 6.88
C LEU A 129 4.61 12.72 5.87
N THR A 130 5.49 13.37 5.13
CA THR A 130 5.15 14.16 3.95
C THR A 130 4.69 13.26 2.79
N ALA A 131 4.18 13.86 1.72
CA ALA A 131 3.85 13.10 0.52
C ALA A 131 5.11 12.47 -0.11
N ASP A 132 6.19 13.23 -0.21
CA ASP A 132 7.45 12.76 -0.79
C ASP A 132 8.04 11.61 0.01
N GLU A 133 8.13 11.71 1.33
CA GLU A 133 8.57 10.62 2.20
C GLU A 133 7.68 9.38 2.06
N THR A 134 6.37 9.56 1.87
CA THR A 134 5.46 8.45 1.64
C THR A 134 5.71 7.77 0.29
N TYR A 135 5.98 8.56 -0.78
CA TYR A 135 6.35 8.00 -2.08
C TYR A 135 7.71 7.29 -2.02
N ALA A 136 8.69 7.86 -1.33
CA ALA A 136 9.99 7.24 -1.12
C ALA A 136 9.87 5.87 -0.41
N LEU A 137 9.19 5.83 0.73
CA LEU A 137 8.93 4.58 1.44
C LEU A 137 8.14 3.58 0.60
N THR A 138 7.19 4.06 -0.21
CA THR A 138 6.43 3.21 -1.13
C THR A 138 7.34 2.62 -2.21
N ALA A 139 8.23 3.43 -2.81
CA ALA A 139 9.21 2.95 -3.78
C ALA A 139 10.11 1.86 -3.17
N TYR A 140 10.63 2.09 -1.98
CA TYR A 140 11.42 1.10 -1.26
C TYR A 140 10.64 -0.19 -0.99
N MET A 141 9.35 -0.10 -0.62
CA MET A 141 8.51 -1.28 -0.44
C MET A 141 8.33 -2.09 -1.72
N PHE A 142 8.22 -1.43 -2.88
CA PHE A 142 8.19 -2.11 -4.17
C PHE A 142 9.54 -2.77 -4.48
N ASN A 143 10.64 -2.09 -4.22
CA ASN A 143 11.99 -2.60 -4.44
C ASN A 143 12.27 -3.87 -3.63
N ILE A 144 12.08 -3.85 -2.30
CA ILE A 144 12.33 -5.03 -1.44
C ILE A 144 11.35 -6.18 -1.68
N ASN A 145 10.31 -5.93 -2.45
CA ASN A 145 9.38 -6.96 -2.93
C ASN A 145 9.62 -7.33 -4.41
N GLU A 146 10.74 -6.89 -5.01
CA GLU A 146 11.15 -7.22 -6.39
C GLU A 146 10.03 -6.98 -7.41
N MET A 147 9.33 -5.86 -7.26
CA MET A 147 8.15 -5.53 -8.07
C MET A 147 8.51 -4.59 -9.22
N SER A 148 7.62 -4.57 -10.21
CA SER A 148 7.69 -3.64 -11.35
C SER A 148 6.44 -2.78 -11.40
N ILE A 149 6.57 -1.58 -11.97
CA ILE A 149 5.45 -0.67 -12.24
C ILE A 149 5.43 -0.38 -13.74
N ASP A 150 4.31 -0.65 -14.40
CA ASP A 150 4.14 -0.44 -15.85
C ASP A 150 5.24 -1.14 -16.69
N GLY A 151 5.76 -2.27 -16.20
CA GLY A 151 6.81 -3.06 -16.84
C GLY A 151 8.24 -2.55 -16.59
N GLU A 152 8.42 -1.48 -15.84
CA GLU A 152 9.71 -0.97 -15.37
C GLU A 152 10.01 -1.57 -13.99
N GLU A 153 11.18 -2.20 -13.83
CA GLU A 153 11.65 -2.72 -12.54
C GLU A 153 11.88 -1.57 -11.56
N VAL A 154 11.43 -1.74 -10.34
CA VAL A 154 11.68 -0.77 -9.26
C VAL A 154 13.03 -1.10 -8.63
N ASP A 155 14.11 -0.69 -9.29
CA ASP A 155 15.49 -0.85 -8.83
C ASP A 155 15.92 0.23 -7.81
N GLU A 156 17.19 0.21 -7.42
CA GLU A 156 17.75 1.15 -6.43
C GLU A 156 17.72 2.63 -6.89
N GLU A 157 17.76 2.86 -8.20
CA GLU A 157 17.76 4.22 -8.79
C GLU A 157 16.35 4.73 -9.10
N TYR A 158 15.32 3.90 -8.91
CA TYR A 158 13.94 4.21 -9.27
C TYR A 158 13.39 5.38 -8.46
N VAL A 159 12.74 6.31 -9.15
CA VAL A 159 12.00 7.41 -8.54
C VAL A 159 10.50 7.22 -8.80
N LEU A 160 9.74 7.10 -7.73
CA LEU A 160 8.30 6.97 -7.77
C LEU A 160 7.64 8.33 -7.57
N ASP A 161 6.76 8.67 -8.48
CA ASP A 161 5.84 9.80 -8.37
C ASP A 161 4.38 9.33 -8.49
N ARG A 162 3.46 10.25 -8.35
CA ARG A 162 2.04 9.95 -8.47
C ARG A 162 1.67 9.37 -9.83
N GLU A 163 2.21 9.92 -10.95
CA GLU A 163 1.85 9.47 -12.30
C GLU A 163 2.28 8.03 -12.56
N LYS A 164 3.45 7.64 -12.06
CA LYS A 164 3.94 6.27 -12.10
C LYS A 164 3.12 5.37 -11.17
N PHE A 165 2.87 5.83 -9.95
CA PHE A 165 2.20 5.01 -8.94
C PHE A 165 0.77 4.61 -9.32
N ILE A 166 0.01 5.48 -9.98
CA ILE A 166 -1.35 5.15 -10.45
C ILE A 166 -1.39 4.04 -11.51
N LYS A 167 -0.24 3.68 -12.09
CA LYS A 167 -0.08 2.59 -13.05
C LYS A 167 0.35 1.28 -12.38
N ALA A 168 0.60 1.30 -11.08
CA ALA A 168 1.01 0.11 -10.36
C ALA A 168 -0.11 -0.93 -10.32
N VAL A 169 0.15 -2.08 -10.88
CA VAL A 169 -0.75 -3.23 -10.87
C VAL A 169 -0.18 -4.27 -9.92
N MET A 170 -0.97 -4.64 -8.93
CA MET A 170 -0.55 -5.66 -7.97
C MET A 170 -0.70 -7.06 -8.54
N PRO A 171 0.23 -7.99 -8.25
CA PRO A 171 0.13 -9.36 -8.73
C PRO A 171 -1.19 -10.04 -8.36
N ASN A 172 -1.81 -9.64 -7.26
CA ASN A 172 -3.05 -10.21 -6.76
C ASN A 172 -4.32 -9.38 -7.10
N GLU A 173 -4.19 -8.33 -7.92
CA GLU A 173 -5.33 -7.47 -8.27
C GLU A 173 -6.46 -8.24 -8.95
N ASN A 174 -6.11 -9.16 -9.83
CA ASN A 174 -7.06 -10.02 -10.55
C ASN A 174 -7.28 -11.38 -9.88
N GLY A 175 -6.63 -11.65 -8.75
CA GLY A 175 -6.73 -12.94 -8.06
C GLY A 175 -8.12 -13.29 -7.58
N PHE A 176 -8.99 -12.32 -7.40
CA PHE A 176 -10.37 -12.51 -7.00
C PHE A 176 -11.31 -12.84 -8.17
N GLU A 177 -10.98 -12.46 -9.40
CA GLU A 177 -11.80 -12.75 -10.56
C GLU A 177 -11.78 -14.24 -10.94
N SER A 178 -10.64 -14.90 -10.69
CA SER A 178 -10.50 -16.33 -10.98
C SER A 178 -11.23 -17.23 -9.99
N ILE A 179 -11.62 -16.72 -8.83
CA ILE A 179 -12.33 -17.49 -7.79
C ILE A 179 -13.85 -17.54 -8.04
N ILE A 180 -14.36 -16.58 -8.80
CA ILE A 180 -15.81 -16.45 -9.07
C ILE A 180 -16.23 -17.21 -10.34
N GLN A 181 -15.30 -17.64 -11.16
CA GLN A 181 -15.58 -18.26 -12.48
C GLN A 181 -15.54 -19.80 -12.49
N ASP A 182 -15.22 -20.46 -11.38
CA ASP A 182 -15.25 -21.92 -11.19
C ASP A 182 -16.28 -22.31 -10.10
#